data_4945c58533e5dde173e3b0c259e464f1
#
_entry.id   4945c58533e5dde173e3b0c259e464f1
#
_cell.length_a   1.000
_cell.length_b   1.000
_cell.length_c   1.000
_cell.angle_alpha   90.00
_cell.angle_beta   90.00
_cell.angle_gamma   90.00
#
_symmetry.space_group_name_H-M   'P 1'
#
loop_
_entity.id
_entity.type
_entity.pdbx_description
1 polymer ?
#
loop_
_entity_poly.entity_id
_entity_poly.type
_entity_poly.pdbx_seq_one_letter_code
_entity_poly.pdbx_strand_id
1 'polypeptide(L)'
;MTRTRTALSALATVTGAAALWTASTIGAQESKRPHAMFTPATTKWGAGPASLPPGAQAAALEGDPSKSGPFTLRIKLPDGYRIPPHWHPADEHVTVVQGTFVLGIGEKFEQTGGHELGAGAFALMPSGTRHYASAKGETVVQLHGVGPWGINYVNAADDPRKKPQ
;
A
#
# COMPACT_ATOMS: atom_id res chain seq x y z
N MET A 1 69.29 20.23 -64.71
CA MET A 1 69.27 19.38 -63.42
C MET A 1 67.88 19.34 -62.91
N THR A 2 67.11 18.33 -63.21
CA THR A 2 65.68 18.20 -62.95
C THR A 2 65.53 17.21 -61.82
N ARG A 3 64.97 17.63 -60.66
CA ARG A 3 64.67 16.73 -59.53
C ARG A 3 63.18 16.37 -59.57
N THR A 4 62.91 15.11 -59.82
CA THR A 4 61.59 14.51 -59.77
C THR A 4 61.25 14.22 -58.36
N ARG A 5 60.10 14.72 -57.86
CA ARG A 5 59.52 14.42 -56.52
C ARG A 5 58.43 13.35 -56.71
N THR A 6 58.65 12.18 -56.17
CA THR A 6 57.69 11.08 -56.12
C THR A 6 56.75 11.35 -54.92
N ALA A 7 55.44 11.42 -55.19
CA ALA A 7 54.43 11.53 -54.18
C ALA A 7 53.99 10.12 -53.79
N LEU A 8 54.13 9.76 -52.52
CA LEU A 8 53.53 8.56 -51.92
C LEU A 8 52.11 8.89 -51.47
N SER A 9 51.14 8.22 -52.06
CA SER A 9 49.76 8.28 -51.59
C SER A 9 49.56 7.22 -50.52
N ALA A 10 49.28 7.65 -49.30
CA ALA A 10 48.88 6.77 -48.20
C ALA A 10 47.38 6.51 -48.26
N LEU A 11 47.00 5.24 -48.47
CA LEU A 11 45.60 4.80 -48.44
C LEU A 11 45.21 4.50 -46.97
N ALA A 12 44.36 5.33 -46.38
CA ALA A 12 43.83 5.10 -45.04
C ALA A 12 42.57 4.22 -45.15
N THR A 13 42.71 2.99 -44.69
CA THR A 13 41.54 2.07 -44.53
C THR A 13 40.81 2.42 -43.22
N VAL A 14 39.59 2.94 -43.37
CA VAL A 14 38.67 3.13 -42.26
C VAL A 14 37.93 1.83 -42.01
N THR A 15 38.31 1.10 -40.94
CA THR A 15 37.57 -0.06 -40.44
C THR A 15 36.42 0.44 -39.58
N GLY A 16 35.21 0.44 -40.14
CA GLY A 16 33.98 0.74 -39.39
C GLY A 16 33.61 -0.42 -38.46
N ALA A 17 33.71 -0.22 -37.15
CA ALA A 17 33.17 -1.14 -36.18
C ALA A 17 31.64 -0.97 -36.10
N ALA A 18 30.90 -1.93 -36.67
CA ALA A 18 29.44 -2.01 -36.51
C ALA A 18 29.12 -2.49 -35.10
N ALA A 19 28.68 -1.58 -34.21
CA ALA A 19 28.15 -1.93 -32.91
C ALA A 19 26.78 -2.57 -33.10
N LEU A 20 26.69 -3.86 -32.89
CA LEU A 20 25.44 -4.60 -32.82
C LEU A 20 24.75 -4.26 -31.50
N TRP A 21 23.76 -3.38 -31.52
CA TRP A 21 22.86 -3.14 -30.41
C TRP A 21 21.89 -4.34 -30.34
N THR A 22 22.15 -5.28 -29.43
CA THR A 22 21.18 -6.30 -29.06
C THR A 22 20.08 -5.64 -28.21
N ALA A 23 18.94 -5.36 -28.80
CA ALA A 23 17.75 -4.96 -28.06
C ALA A 23 17.29 -6.16 -27.22
N SER A 24 17.62 -6.15 -25.93
CA SER A 24 17.03 -7.08 -24.97
C SER A 24 15.55 -6.73 -24.87
N THR A 25 14.69 -7.50 -25.51
CA THR A 25 13.25 -7.46 -25.24
C THR A 25 13.03 -7.97 -23.83
N ILE A 26 12.80 -7.05 -22.89
CA ILE A 26 12.28 -7.39 -21.56
C ILE A 26 10.85 -7.86 -21.81
N GLY A 27 10.69 -9.16 -22.03
CA GLY A 27 9.40 -9.79 -22.07
C GLY A 27 8.73 -9.58 -20.72
N ALA A 28 7.63 -8.84 -20.69
CA ALA A 28 6.78 -8.75 -19.49
C ALA A 28 6.37 -10.19 -19.14
N GLN A 29 6.86 -10.69 -18.01
CA GLN A 29 6.50 -12.02 -17.53
C GLN A 29 5.03 -11.99 -17.12
N GLU A 30 4.20 -12.72 -17.88
CA GLU A 30 2.78 -12.82 -17.60
C GLU A 30 2.59 -13.36 -16.18
N SER A 31 1.87 -12.61 -15.34
CA SER A 31 1.59 -13.02 -13.98
C SER A 31 0.70 -14.26 -13.99
N LYS A 32 1.19 -15.38 -13.45
CA LYS A 32 0.42 -16.63 -13.30
C LYS A 32 -0.63 -16.57 -12.17
N ARG A 33 -0.86 -15.38 -11.56
CA ARG A 33 -1.87 -15.24 -10.51
C ARG A 33 -3.26 -15.29 -11.13
N PRO A 34 -4.20 -16.07 -10.58
CA PRO A 34 -5.57 -16.12 -11.07
C PRO A 34 -6.27 -14.78 -10.86
N HIS A 35 -7.23 -14.48 -11.71
CA HIS A 35 -8.13 -13.35 -11.48
C HIS A 35 -8.93 -13.57 -10.18
N ALA A 36 -9.12 -12.49 -9.42
CA ALA A 36 -9.94 -12.49 -8.22
C ALA A 36 -11.04 -11.43 -8.36
N MET A 37 -12.27 -11.80 -8.07
CA MET A 37 -13.43 -10.92 -8.09
C MET A 37 -14.23 -11.11 -6.81
N PHE A 38 -14.49 -10.02 -6.09
CA PHE A 38 -15.23 -10.02 -4.84
C PHE A 38 -16.42 -9.07 -4.95
N THR A 39 -17.59 -9.60 -4.65
CA THR A 39 -18.82 -8.82 -4.47
C THR A 39 -19.14 -8.73 -2.97
N PRO A 40 -20.02 -7.84 -2.51
CA PRO A 40 -20.47 -7.85 -1.12
C PRO A 40 -20.95 -9.23 -0.65
N ALA A 41 -21.67 -9.96 -1.51
CA ALA A 41 -22.22 -11.29 -1.20
C ALA A 41 -21.16 -12.40 -1.15
N THR A 42 -20.05 -12.25 -1.87
CA THR A 42 -18.97 -13.26 -1.91
C THR A 42 -17.81 -12.95 -0.98
N THR A 43 -17.80 -11.78 -0.34
CA THR A 43 -16.80 -11.39 0.64
C THR A 43 -16.93 -12.25 1.89
N LYS A 44 -15.89 -13.02 2.21
CA LYS A 44 -15.86 -13.86 3.41
C LYS A 44 -15.23 -13.09 4.56
N TRP A 45 -16.04 -12.79 5.55
CA TRP A 45 -15.61 -12.10 6.76
C TRP A 45 -15.13 -13.10 7.82
N GLY A 46 -13.99 -12.81 8.44
CA GLY A 46 -13.45 -13.50 9.60
C GLY A 46 -13.24 -12.53 10.76
N ALA A 47 -12.66 -13.02 11.85
CA ALA A 47 -12.26 -12.17 12.96
C ALA A 47 -11.27 -11.10 12.47
N GLY A 48 -11.35 -9.89 13.02
CA GLY A 48 -10.39 -8.84 12.77
C GLY A 48 -8.97 -9.21 13.24
N PRO A 49 -7.94 -8.52 12.74
CA PRO A 49 -6.56 -8.73 13.20
C PRO A 49 -6.45 -8.52 14.72
N ALA A 50 -5.66 -9.35 15.39
CA ALA A 50 -5.41 -9.22 16.83
C ALA A 50 -4.81 -7.85 17.24
N SER A 51 -4.28 -7.11 16.26
CA SER A 51 -3.78 -5.75 16.44
C SER A 51 -4.87 -4.68 16.50
N LEU A 52 -6.12 -5.01 16.20
CA LEU A 52 -7.26 -4.12 16.36
C LEU A 52 -8.04 -4.45 17.64
N PRO A 53 -8.69 -3.46 18.29
CA PRO A 53 -9.61 -3.73 19.37
C PRO A 53 -10.65 -4.79 18.99
N PRO A 54 -11.17 -5.58 19.95
CA PRO A 54 -12.20 -6.59 19.68
C PRO A 54 -13.44 -6.02 18.99
N GLY A 55 -14.09 -6.81 18.14
CA GLY A 55 -15.34 -6.46 17.46
C GLY A 55 -15.18 -6.15 15.97
N ALA A 56 -13.98 -5.84 15.48
CA ALA A 56 -13.75 -5.72 14.04
C ALA A 56 -13.81 -7.08 13.35
N GLN A 57 -14.23 -7.08 12.08
CA GLN A 57 -14.10 -8.21 11.17
C GLN A 57 -13.19 -7.83 10.00
N ALA A 58 -12.53 -8.81 9.41
CA ALA A 58 -11.65 -8.58 8.26
C ALA A 58 -11.89 -9.58 7.13
N ALA A 59 -11.62 -9.13 5.92
CA ALA A 59 -11.62 -9.96 4.71
C ALA A 59 -10.39 -9.61 3.87
N ALA A 60 -9.44 -10.54 3.73
CA ALA A 60 -8.33 -10.39 2.82
C ALA A 60 -8.84 -10.57 1.38
N LEU A 61 -8.60 -9.59 0.53
CA LEU A 61 -8.93 -9.62 -0.90
C LEU A 61 -7.71 -9.96 -1.74
N GLU A 62 -6.53 -9.47 -1.33
CA GLU A 62 -5.27 -9.72 -2.02
C GLU A 62 -4.11 -9.64 -1.03
N GLY A 63 -3.12 -10.51 -1.21
CA GLY A 63 -1.85 -10.46 -0.49
C GLY A 63 -1.95 -10.68 1.01
N ASP A 64 -0.86 -10.38 1.68
CA ASP A 64 -0.70 -10.47 3.14
C ASP A 64 0.02 -9.19 3.59
N PRO A 65 -0.61 -8.34 4.41
CA PRO A 65 0.01 -7.09 4.84
C PRO A 65 1.33 -7.29 5.61
N SER A 66 1.54 -8.45 6.22
CA SER A 66 2.79 -8.74 6.94
C SER A 66 3.97 -9.09 6.03
N LYS A 67 3.73 -9.33 4.76
CA LYS A 67 4.74 -9.74 3.76
C LYS A 67 5.03 -8.62 2.78
N SER A 68 6.16 -8.74 2.08
CA SER A 68 6.48 -7.84 0.97
C SER A 68 5.52 -8.01 -0.19
N GLY A 69 5.11 -6.91 -0.80
CA GLY A 69 4.24 -6.87 -1.96
C GLY A 69 2.91 -6.17 -1.69
N PRO A 70 2.07 -6.03 -2.71
CA PRO A 70 0.77 -5.38 -2.57
C PRO A 70 -0.17 -6.21 -1.71
N PHE A 71 -1.00 -5.52 -0.94
CA PHE A 71 -2.10 -6.11 -0.22
C PHE A 71 -3.37 -5.27 -0.36
N THR A 72 -4.52 -5.92 -0.27
CA THR A 72 -5.83 -5.29 -0.17
C THR A 72 -6.67 -6.08 0.83
N LEU A 73 -7.20 -5.40 1.83
CA LEU A 73 -8.09 -6.00 2.81
C LEU A 73 -9.27 -5.07 3.11
N ARG A 74 -10.39 -5.64 3.49
CA ARG A 74 -11.52 -4.89 4.04
C ARG A 74 -11.62 -5.11 5.52
N ILE A 75 -11.93 -4.04 6.25
CA ILE A 75 -12.24 -4.07 7.67
C ILE A 75 -13.68 -3.60 7.84
N LYS A 76 -14.46 -4.38 8.57
CA LYS A 76 -15.81 -4.02 9.00
C LYS A 76 -15.74 -3.64 10.47
N LEU A 77 -16.23 -2.47 10.79
CA LEU A 77 -16.23 -1.87 12.11
C LEU A 77 -17.69 -1.70 12.58
N PRO A 78 -18.06 -2.20 13.76
CA PRO A 78 -19.37 -1.92 14.31
C PRO A 78 -19.56 -0.44 14.65
N ASP A 79 -20.79 -0.04 14.89
CA ASP A 79 -21.08 1.32 15.33
C ASP A 79 -20.33 1.67 16.62
N GLY A 80 -19.81 2.88 16.68
CA GLY A 80 -19.03 3.39 17.83
C GLY A 80 -17.64 2.77 17.98
N TYR A 81 -17.20 1.92 17.04
CA TYR A 81 -15.87 1.33 17.11
C TYR A 81 -14.77 2.41 17.10
N ARG A 82 -13.72 2.19 17.90
CA ARG A 82 -12.61 3.13 18.03
C ARG A 82 -11.28 2.43 17.84
N ILE A 83 -10.40 3.07 17.07
CA ILE A 83 -9.00 2.70 16.93
C ILE A 83 -8.20 3.82 17.58
N PRO A 84 -7.56 3.55 18.73
CA PRO A 84 -6.76 4.55 19.43
C PRO A 84 -5.61 5.08 18.58
N PRO A 85 -4.97 6.19 18.98
CA PRO A 85 -3.85 6.78 18.25
C PRO A 85 -2.75 5.78 17.94
N HIS A 86 -2.42 5.69 16.65
CA HIS A 86 -1.46 4.73 16.10
C HIS A 86 -0.80 5.28 14.85
N TRP A 87 0.14 4.52 14.31
CA TRP A 87 0.83 4.79 13.05
C TRP A 87 1.23 3.49 12.36
N HIS A 88 1.59 3.58 11.08
CA HIS A 88 2.00 2.45 10.25
C HIS A 88 3.42 2.63 9.73
N PRO A 89 4.22 1.55 9.57
CA PRO A 89 5.59 1.64 9.04
C PRO A 89 5.66 1.88 7.54
N ALA A 90 4.53 1.76 6.83
CA ALA A 90 4.38 2.07 5.41
C ALA A 90 3.09 2.87 5.19
N ASP A 91 2.92 3.43 4.01
CA ASP A 91 1.74 4.22 3.66
C ASP A 91 0.46 3.38 3.78
N GLU A 92 -0.59 3.99 4.30
CA GLU A 92 -1.93 3.44 4.36
C GLU A 92 -2.86 4.18 3.41
N HIS A 93 -3.51 3.45 2.55
CA HIS A 93 -4.57 3.96 1.68
C HIS A 93 -5.90 3.42 2.17
N VAL A 94 -6.80 4.32 2.55
CA VAL A 94 -8.13 4.00 3.07
C VAL A 94 -9.19 4.47 2.10
N THR A 95 -10.06 3.56 1.66
CA THR A 95 -11.28 3.91 0.92
C THR A 95 -12.48 3.50 1.74
N VAL A 96 -13.41 4.42 1.99
CA VAL A 96 -14.66 4.10 2.68
C VAL A 96 -15.61 3.45 1.68
N VAL A 97 -15.98 2.20 1.95
CA VAL A 97 -16.91 1.42 1.10
C VAL A 97 -18.36 1.59 1.55
N GLN A 98 -18.57 1.68 2.87
CA GLN A 98 -19.89 1.81 3.50
C GLN A 98 -19.78 2.55 4.82
N GLY A 99 -20.83 3.25 5.23
CA GLY A 99 -20.93 3.95 6.52
C GLY A 99 -20.13 5.24 6.57
N THR A 100 -19.71 5.63 7.77
CA THR A 100 -18.94 6.85 8.00
C THR A 100 -17.72 6.54 8.86
N PHE A 101 -16.55 6.71 8.27
CA PHE A 101 -15.26 6.58 8.94
C PHE A 101 -14.79 7.95 9.39
N VAL A 102 -14.58 8.13 10.69
CA VAL A 102 -14.06 9.39 11.26
C VAL A 102 -12.56 9.23 11.48
N LEU A 103 -11.77 10.05 10.80
CA LEU A 103 -10.31 9.99 10.80
C LEU A 103 -9.73 11.27 11.40
N GLY A 104 -9.02 11.15 12.51
CA GLY A 104 -8.35 12.27 13.18
C GLY A 104 -6.83 12.11 13.16
N ILE A 105 -6.14 13.24 13.04
CA ILE A 105 -4.67 13.29 13.03
C ILE A 105 -4.18 13.70 14.43
N GLY A 106 -3.18 13.00 14.94
CA GLY A 106 -2.53 13.32 16.20
C GLY A 106 -2.34 12.13 17.13
N GLU A 107 -1.77 12.42 18.31
CA GLU A 107 -1.39 11.41 19.31
C GLU A 107 -2.45 11.22 20.42
N LYS A 108 -3.52 11.99 20.38
CA LYS A 108 -4.63 11.91 21.33
C LYS A 108 -5.93 11.66 20.60
N PHE A 109 -6.74 10.75 21.14
CA PHE A 109 -8.08 10.52 20.62
C PHE A 109 -9.00 11.66 21.03
N GLU A 110 -9.53 12.41 20.05
CA GLU A 110 -10.50 13.47 20.29
C GLU A 110 -11.89 13.00 19.85
N GLN A 111 -12.83 12.99 20.76
CA GLN A 111 -14.17 12.45 20.52
C GLN A 111 -14.97 13.24 19.49
N THR A 112 -14.74 14.55 19.44
CA THR A 112 -15.38 15.49 18.50
C THR A 112 -14.44 15.95 17.39
N GLY A 113 -13.21 15.44 17.40
CA GLY A 113 -12.19 15.73 16.39
C GLY A 113 -12.22 14.75 15.23
N GLY A 114 -11.59 15.14 14.14
CA GLY A 114 -11.44 14.33 12.95
C GLY A 114 -12.40 14.68 11.82
N HIS A 115 -12.09 14.13 10.66
CA HIS A 115 -12.85 14.31 9.43
C HIS A 115 -13.80 13.14 9.23
N GLU A 116 -15.08 13.42 9.00
CA GLU A 116 -16.07 12.43 8.64
C GLU A 116 -15.94 12.09 7.15
N LEU A 117 -15.59 10.85 6.87
CA LEU A 117 -15.42 10.32 5.53
C LEU A 117 -16.56 9.34 5.25
N GLY A 118 -17.47 9.74 4.37
CA GLY A 118 -18.57 8.89 3.89
C GLY A 118 -18.14 7.91 2.81
N ALA A 119 -19.05 7.04 2.39
CA ALA A 119 -18.81 6.07 1.32
C ALA A 119 -18.30 6.76 0.04
N GLY A 120 -17.25 6.21 -0.58
CA GLY A 120 -16.54 6.76 -1.72
C GLY A 120 -15.39 7.71 -1.36
N ALA A 121 -15.27 8.14 -0.09
CA ALA A 121 -14.16 8.98 0.34
C ALA A 121 -12.85 8.16 0.38
N PHE A 122 -11.74 8.86 0.18
CA PHE A 122 -10.39 8.33 0.22
C PHE A 122 -9.50 9.15 1.15
N ALA A 123 -8.62 8.46 1.87
CA ALA A 123 -7.57 9.08 2.68
C ALA A 123 -6.24 8.35 2.47
N LEU A 124 -5.16 9.12 2.46
CA LEU A 124 -3.79 8.63 2.47
C LEU A 124 -3.12 9.04 3.79
N MET A 125 -2.64 8.06 4.54
CA MET A 125 -1.80 8.25 5.71
C MET A 125 -0.37 7.84 5.35
N PRO A 126 0.53 8.81 5.10
CA PRO A 126 1.95 8.51 4.90
C PRO A 126 2.55 7.77 6.09
N SER A 127 3.55 6.95 5.82
CA SER A 127 4.29 6.22 6.84
C SER A 127 4.64 7.09 8.04
N GLY A 128 4.42 6.58 9.25
CA GLY A 128 4.70 7.29 10.50
C GLY A 128 3.67 8.35 10.91
N THR A 129 2.68 8.66 10.07
CA THR A 129 1.61 9.60 10.44
C THR A 129 0.81 9.08 11.61
N ARG A 130 0.81 9.81 12.72
CA ARG A 130 0.01 9.47 13.91
C ARG A 130 -1.41 9.91 13.71
N HIS A 131 -2.32 8.96 13.83
CA HIS A 131 -3.75 9.17 13.61
C HIS A 131 -4.58 8.23 14.46
N TYR A 132 -5.87 8.53 14.56
CA TYR A 132 -6.87 7.71 15.23
C TYR A 132 -8.13 7.64 14.37
N ALA A 133 -8.96 6.65 14.62
CA ALA A 133 -10.19 6.50 13.86
C ALA A 133 -11.38 6.02 14.71
N SER A 134 -12.58 6.30 14.19
CA SER A 134 -13.81 5.71 14.73
C SER A 134 -14.84 5.50 13.63
N ALA A 135 -15.85 4.69 13.94
CA ALA A 135 -16.98 4.41 13.06
C ALA A 135 -18.25 5.06 13.58
N LYS A 136 -19.03 5.69 12.71
CA LYS A 136 -20.41 6.11 12.94
C LYS A 136 -21.34 5.21 12.12
N GLY A 137 -22.12 4.40 12.81
CA GLY A 137 -22.82 3.27 12.20
C GLY A 137 -21.85 2.14 11.80
N GLU A 138 -22.40 1.01 11.34
CA GLU A 138 -21.56 -0.05 10.75
C GLU A 138 -20.81 0.52 9.55
N THR A 139 -19.49 0.45 9.61
CA THR A 139 -18.60 1.05 8.60
C THR A 139 -17.70 -0.01 8.00
N VAL A 140 -17.56 0.01 6.68
CA VAL A 140 -16.62 -0.84 5.94
C VAL A 140 -15.61 0.05 5.25
N VAL A 141 -14.34 -0.16 5.57
CA VAL A 141 -13.22 0.46 4.87
C VAL A 141 -12.42 -0.58 4.10
N GLN A 142 -11.87 -0.19 2.96
CA GLN A 142 -10.90 -0.98 2.23
C GLN A 142 -9.53 -0.33 2.39
N LEU A 143 -8.60 -1.10 2.91
CA LEU A 143 -7.20 -0.74 3.08
C LEU A 143 -6.38 -1.39 1.97
N HIS A 144 -5.45 -0.66 1.39
CA HIS A 144 -4.47 -1.22 0.47
C HIS A 144 -3.12 -0.51 0.62
N GLY A 145 -2.08 -1.17 0.20
CA GLY A 145 -0.71 -0.67 0.31
C GLY A 145 0.30 -1.70 -0.12
N VAL A 146 1.55 -1.42 0.23
CA VAL A 146 2.66 -2.35 0.02
C VAL A 146 3.21 -2.75 1.39
N GLY A 147 3.24 -4.05 1.65
CA GLY A 147 3.79 -4.59 2.89
C GLY A 147 5.33 -4.72 2.87
N PRO A 148 5.97 -4.93 4.02
CA PRO A 148 5.33 -5.21 5.31
C PRO A 148 4.64 -3.99 5.92
N TRP A 149 3.39 -4.19 6.31
CA TRP A 149 2.54 -3.16 6.90
C TRP A 149 1.93 -3.69 8.21
N GLY A 150 1.70 -2.81 9.17
CA GLY A 150 1.14 -3.17 10.46
C GLY A 150 0.79 -1.93 11.26
N ILE A 151 0.23 -2.13 12.46
CA ILE A 151 -0.19 -1.07 13.37
C ILE A 151 0.71 -0.99 14.59
N ASN A 152 1.13 0.24 14.93
CA ASN A 152 1.91 0.59 16.11
C ASN A 152 1.14 1.63 16.92
N TYR A 153 0.73 1.30 18.13
CA TYR A 153 0.01 2.22 19.00
C TYR A 153 0.95 3.26 19.63
N VAL A 154 0.49 4.51 19.68
CA VAL A 154 1.23 5.60 20.36
C VAL A 154 1.36 5.29 21.84
N ASN A 155 0.27 4.90 22.51
CA ASN A 155 0.30 4.41 23.87
C ASN A 155 0.30 2.88 23.86
N ALA A 156 1.34 2.27 24.42
CA ALA A 156 1.48 0.81 24.46
C ALA A 156 0.34 0.09 25.22
N ALA A 157 -0.36 0.78 26.13
CA ALA A 157 -1.51 0.24 26.85
C ALA A 157 -2.76 0.09 25.98
N ASP A 158 -2.81 0.77 24.83
CA ASP A 158 -3.91 0.66 23.87
C ASP A 158 -3.76 -0.53 22.93
N ASP A 159 -2.57 -1.14 22.87
CA ASP A 159 -2.30 -2.31 22.04
C ASP A 159 -3.04 -3.55 22.56
N PRO A 160 -4.08 -4.05 21.87
CA PRO A 160 -4.86 -5.18 22.34
C PRO A 160 -4.04 -6.47 22.46
N ARG A 161 -2.92 -6.60 21.73
CA ARG A 161 -2.02 -7.76 21.80
C ARG A 161 -1.27 -7.88 23.13
N LYS A 162 -1.21 -6.78 23.91
CA LYS A 162 -0.53 -6.70 25.21
C LYS A 162 -1.49 -6.85 26.40
N LYS A 163 -2.79 -6.92 26.15
CA LYS A 163 -3.78 -7.14 27.20
C LYS A 163 -3.87 -8.63 27.52
N PRO A 164 -3.93 -9.04 28.81
CA PRO A 164 -4.25 -10.42 29.16
C PRO A 164 -5.58 -10.81 28.51
N GLN A 165 -5.62 -11.99 27.92
CA GLN A 165 -6.86 -12.63 27.43
C GLN A 165 -7.66 -13.20 28.57
#